data_d5f0b1d42c50cc9497117d17cc4b60d5
#
_entry.id   d5f0b1d42c50cc9497117d17cc4b60d5
#
_cell.length_a   1.000
_cell.length_b   1.000
_cell.length_c   1.000
_cell.angle_alpha   90.00
_cell.angle_beta   90.00
_cell.angle_gamma   90.00
#
_symmetry.space_group_name_H-M   'P 1'
#
loop_
_entity.id
_entity.type
_entity.pdbx_description
1 polymer ?
#
loop_
_entity_poly.entity_id
_entity_poly.type
_entity_poly.pdbx_seq_one_letter_code
_entity_poly.pdbx_strand_id
1 'polypeptide(L)'
;MDIRAAEISKVIKDQIASFGTEAQVSEVGSVLSVGDGIARIHGLDNVQAGEMVRFANGVQGMALNLEADNVGVVIFGSDAEIKEGDSVSRTNTIVDVPVGKGLLGRVVDALGNPIDGKGPIVAEKRARVEAKAPGIIPRKSVHEPVQTGLKAIDALVPVGRGQRELIIGDRQTGKSAVAIDTFINQKEANKGDDESKKLYCIYVAVGQKRSTVAQIVRQLEENGAMEYSIVVAATASEPAPLQYLAPYTGAAIGEFFRDNAMHAVIVYDDLSKQAVAYRQMSLLLRRPPGREAYPGDVFYLHSRLLERAAKLNDENGSGSLTALPIIETQAGDVSAYIPTNVISITDGQIFLETGLFYQGIRPAINVGLSVSRVGGSAQTKAMKKVAGSIKLELAQYREMAAFAQFGSDLDASTQKLLNRGARLTELLKQKQFSPLAFEEQTVSIFAGTNGYLDALPVDRVTTYETEMLTYMHSEHQDVLDLIRTTKDFGDEAKSKTKAALDAFAKQFA
;
A
#
# COMPACT_ATOMS: atom_id res chain seq x y z
N MET A 1 64.00 -24.63 -2.03
CA MET A 1 63.39 -25.81 -1.36
C MET A 1 62.83 -26.69 -2.45
N ASP A 2 63.54 -27.78 -2.73
CA ASP A 2 63.03 -28.72 -3.73
C ASP A 2 61.88 -29.54 -3.13
N ILE A 3 60.68 -29.24 -3.58
CA ILE A 3 59.47 -30.02 -3.23
C ILE A 3 59.66 -31.40 -3.87
N ARG A 4 59.81 -32.43 -3.06
CA ARG A 4 60.01 -33.79 -3.54
C ARG A 4 58.78 -34.26 -4.36
N ALA A 5 59.02 -34.88 -5.52
CA ALA A 5 57.96 -35.41 -6.37
C ALA A 5 56.96 -36.32 -5.66
N ALA A 6 57.36 -36.93 -4.53
CA ALA A 6 56.51 -37.71 -3.66
C ALA A 6 55.47 -36.89 -2.89
N GLU A 7 55.75 -35.61 -2.54
CA GLU A 7 54.81 -34.72 -1.85
C GLU A 7 53.75 -34.17 -2.83
N ILE A 8 54.19 -33.84 -4.06
CA ILE A 8 53.28 -33.44 -5.11
C ILE A 8 52.33 -34.61 -5.49
N SER A 9 52.90 -35.82 -5.57
CA SER A 9 52.08 -37.02 -5.85
C SER A 9 51.10 -37.34 -4.73
N LYS A 10 51.43 -37.05 -3.48
CA LYS A 10 50.56 -37.22 -2.32
C LYS A 10 49.43 -36.18 -2.35
N VAL A 11 49.74 -34.91 -2.58
CA VAL A 11 48.73 -33.82 -2.69
C VAL A 11 47.76 -34.08 -3.83
N ILE A 12 48.29 -34.55 -4.99
CA ILE A 12 47.44 -34.92 -6.14
C ILE A 12 46.57 -36.15 -5.82
N LYS A 13 47.11 -37.15 -5.10
CA LYS A 13 46.32 -38.33 -4.69
C LYS A 13 45.27 -37.96 -3.65
N ASP A 14 45.58 -37.08 -2.73
CA ASP A 14 44.64 -36.61 -1.73
C ASP A 14 43.54 -35.74 -2.38
N GLN A 15 43.88 -34.91 -3.39
CA GLN A 15 42.89 -34.19 -4.23
C GLN A 15 42.04 -35.14 -5.08
N ILE A 16 42.62 -36.19 -5.68
CA ILE A 16 41.85 -37.18 -6.45
C ILE A 16 40.99 -38.02 -5.51
N ALA A 17 41.41 -38.34 -4.31
CA ALA A 17 40.58 -39.05 -3.33
C ALA A 17 39.44 -38.19 -2.77
N SER A 18 39.62 -36.87 -2.71
CA SER A 18 38.57 -35.92 -2.39
C SER A 18 37.62 -35.63 -3.54
N PHE A 19 37.97 -35.97 -4.78
CA PHE A 19 37.12 -35.79 -5.97
C PHE A 19 35.82 -36.59 -5.91
N GLY A 20 35.76 -37.68 -5.16
CA GLY A 20 34.52 -38.44 -4.89
C GLY A 20 33.58 -37.77 -3.87
N THR A 21 34.09 -36.76 -3.14
CA THR A 21 33.31 -35.93 -2.21
C THR A 21 32.83 -34.59 -2.85
N GLU A 22 33.24 -34.33 -4.09
CA GLU A 22 32.92 -33.08 -4.80
C GLU A 22 31.44 -32.85 -5.04
N ALA A 23 30.60 -33.87 -4.98
CA ALA A 23 29.14 -33.69 -5.03
C ALA A 23 28.55 -32.86 -3.85
N GLN A 24 29.33 -32.74 -2.75
CA GLN A 24 28.96 -31.87 -1.61
C GLN A 24 29.70 -30.52 -1.62
N VAL A 25 30.80 -30.38 -2.33
CA VAL A 25 31.64 -29.15 -2.35
C VAL A 25 30.98 -28.05 -3.21
N SER A 26 30.17 -28.38 -4.19
CA SER A 26 29.43 -27.40 -5.00
C SER A 26 28.33 -26.67 -4.26
N GLU A 27 27.99 -27.08 -3.06
CA GLU A 27 26.97 -26.46 -2.20
C GLU A 27 27.51 -25.57 -1.08
N VAL A 28 28.84 -25.49 -0.96
CA VAL A 28 29.54 -24.67 0.04
C VAL A 28 30.52 -23.74 -0.68
N GLY A 29 30.34 -22.44 -0.48
CA GLY A 29 31.26 -21.41 -0.96
C GLY A 29 32.06 -20.78 0.17
N SER A 30 32.98 -19.88 -0.19
CA SER A 30 33.80 -19.09 0.71
C SER A 30 33.64 -17.61 0.45
N VAL A 31 33.53 -16.80 1.51
CA VAL A 31 33.42 -15.34 1.42
C VAL A 31 34.72 -14.76 0.88
N LEU A 32 34.66 -14.08 -0.27
CA LEU A 32 35.77 -13.33 -0.85
C LEU A 32 35.93 -11.92 -0.27
N SER A 33 34.79 -11.27 -0.03
CA SER A 33 34.70 -9.95 0.57
C SER A 33 33.32 -9.73 1.18
N VAL A 34 33.25 -8.93 2.22
CA VAL A 34 31.99 -8.57 2.89
C VAL A 34 32.04 -7.11 3.35
N GLY A 35 30.90 -6.43 3.28
CA GLY A 35 30.71 -5.08 3.77
C GLY A 35 29.40 -4.46 3.28
N ASP A 36 28.86 -3.54 4.07
CA ASP A 36 27.65 -2.79 3.76
C ASP A 36 26.41 -3.68 3.43
N GLY A 37 26.32 -4.86 4.08
CA GLY A 37 25.23 -5.80 3.87
C GLY A 37 25.33 -6.65 2.60
N ILE A 38 26.49 -6.64 1.92
CA ILE A 38 26.77 -7.43 0.71
C ILE A 38 27.96 -8.34 0.97
N ALA A 39 27.89 -9.58 0.50
CA ALA A 39 29.02 -10.48 0.43
C ALA A 39 29.26 -10.95 -1.02
N ARG A 40 30.50 -11.12 -1.41
CA ARG A 40 30.92 -11.84 -2.62
C ARG A 40 31.44 -13.20 -2.21
N ILE A 41 30.94 -14.23 -2.85
CA ILE A 41 31.20 -15.61 -2.48
C ILE A 41 31.78 -16.33 -3.68
N HIS A 42 32.89 -16.99 -3.48
CA HIS A 42 33.48 -17.92 -4.44
C HIS A 42 32.91 -19.32 -4.24
N GLY A 43 32.66 -20.04 -5.32
CA GLY A 43 31.92 -21.30 -5.29
C GLY A 43 30.42 -21.06 -5.35
N LEU A 44 29.63 -22.02 -4.90
CA LEU A 44 28.17 -22.03 -5.06
C LEU A 44 27.73 -22.06 -6.54
N ASP A 45 28.43 -22.84 -7.35
CA ASP A 45 28.30 -22.86 -8.82
C ASP A 45 26.87 -23.17 -9.31
N ASN A 46 26.09 -23.88 -8.51
CA ASN A 46 24.72 -24.27 -8.83
C ASN A 46 23.65 -23.39 -8.14
N VAL A 47 24.04 -22.31 -7.45
CA VAL A 47 23.08 -21.43 -6.79
C VAL A 47 22.20 -20.71 -7.79
N GLN A 48 20.92 -20.52 -7.47
CA GLN A 48 19.97 -19.79 -8.29
C GLN A 48 19.80 -18.35 -7.79
N ALA A 49 19.47 -17.43 -8.68
CA ALA A 49 19.08 -16.09 -8.30
C ALA A 49 17.81 -16.14 -7.41
N GLY A 50 17.83 -15.43 -6.29
CA GLY A 50 16.77 -15.49 -5.28
C GLY A 50 16.86 -16.67 -4.30
N GLU A 51 17.86 -17.52 -4.43
CA GLU A 51 18.09 -18.63 -3.49
C GLU A 51 18.68 -18.11 -2.19
N MET A 52 18.19 -18.66 -1.08
CA MET A 52 18.73 -18.40 0.26
C MET A 52 20.05 -19.11 0.47
N VAL A 53 20.98 -18.44 1.09
CA VAL A 53 22.25 -18.97 1.57
C VAL A 53 22.38 -18.74 3.06
N ARG A 54 23.20 -19.55 3.73
CA ARG A 54 23.45 -19.45 5.17
C ARG A 54 24.94 -19.32 5.42
N PHE A 55 25.33 -18.27 6.14
CA PHE A 55 26.69 -18.05 6.61
C PHE A 55 27.00 -18.92 7.82
N ALA A 56 28.30 -19.14 8.12
CA ALA A 56 28.76 -19.97 9.22
C ALA A 56 28.20 -19.54 10.59
N ASN A 57 27.99 -18.25 10.80
CA ASN A 57 27.40 -17.68 12.03
C ASN A 57 25.86 -17.79 12.09
N GLY A 58 25.22 -18.44 11.10
CA GLY A 58 23.76 -18.62 11.03
C GLY A 58 23.00 -17.48 10.36
N VAL A 59 23.64 -16.35 10.04
CA VAL A 59 23.02 -15.25 9.30
C VAL A 59 22.60 -15.76 7.91
N GLN A 60 21.46 -15.30 7.44
CA GLN A 60 20.92 -15.65 6.12
C GLN A 60 21.22 -14.56 5.10
N GLY A 61 21.32 -14.95 3.85
CA GLY A 61 21.43 -14.04 2.72
C GLY A 61 20.70 -14.58 1.50
N MET A 62 20.65 -13.79 0.45
CA MET A 62 20.04 -14.17 -0.82
C MET A 62 21.02 -13.91 -1.97
N ALA A 63 21.20 -14.89 -2.83
CA ALA A 63 21.96 -14.75 -4.06
C ALA A 63 21.21 -13.80 -5.03
N LEU A 64 21.86 -12.71 -5.42
CA LEU A 64 21.24 -11.68 -6.27
C LEU A 64 21.98 -11.48 -7.60
N ASN A 65 23.33 -11.52 -7.60
CA ASN A 65 24.16 -11.48 -8.81
C ASN A 65 24.89 -12.81 -8.97
N LEU A 66 24.75 -13.41 -10.14
CA LEU A 66 25.47 -14.61 -10.54
C LEU A 66 26.51 -14.20 -11.58
N GLU A 67 27.78 -14.19 -11.19
CA GLU A 67 28.93 -13.88 -12.04
C GLU A 67 29.71 -15.16 -12.35
N ALA A 68 30.60 -15.12 -13.31
CA ALA A 68 31.31 -16.31 -13.75
C ALA A 68 32.25 -16.94 -12.68
N ASP A 69 32.75 -16.12 -11.78
CA ASP A 69 33.74 -16.49 -10.76
C ASP A 69 33.30 -16.22 -9.33
N ASN A 70 32.17 -15.55 -9.16
CA ASN A 70 31.63 -15.24 -7.83
C ASN A 70 30.10 -15.03 -7.82
N VAL A 71 29.51 -15.10 -6.64
CA VAL A 71 28.11 -14.83 -6.40
C VAL A 71 27.98 -13.62 -5.49
N GLY A 72 27.25 -12.60 -5.93
CA GLY A 72 26.88 -11.44 -5.10
C GLY A 72 25.66 -11.79 -4.25
N VAL A 73 25.83 -11.77 -2.94
CA VAL A 73 24.82 -12.11 -1.94
C VAL A 73 24.47 -10.90 -1.12
N VAL A 74 23.17 -10.64 -0.94
CA VAL A 74 22.65 -9.63 -0.01
C VAL A 74 22.38 -10.29 1.34
N ILE A 75 22.80 -9.63 2.43
CA ILE A 75 22.78 -10.20 3.79
C ILE A 75 21.52 -9.72 4.53
N PHE A 76 20.73 -10.63 5.08
CA PHE A 76 19.54 -10.35 5.87
C PHE A 76 19.87 -10.27 7.37
N GLY A 77 20.70 -9.33 7.76
CA GLY A 77 21.12 -9.15 9.14
C GLY A 77 22.40 -8.34 9.25
N SER A 78 23.09 -8.46 10.40
CA SER A 78 24.38 -7.83 10.61
C SER A 78 25.49 -8.64 9.91
N ASP A 79 26.32 -7.94 9.16
CA ASP A 79 27.54 -8.48 8.52
C ASP A 79 28.78 -8.39 9.42
N ALA A 80 28.65 -7.80 10.63
CA ALA A 80 29.78 -7.50 11.52
C ALA A 80 30.62 -8.72 11.95
N GLU A 81 30.02 -9.91 12.00
CA GLU A 81 30.66 -11.14 12.38
C GLU A 81 31.08 -12.04 11.20
N ILE A 82 30.77 -11.61 9.97
CA ILE A 82 31.14 -12.34 8.76
C ILE A 82 32.52 -11.88 8.30
N LYS A 83 33.39 -12.83 7.98
CA LYS A 83 34.78 -12.56 7.59
C LYS A 83 35.12 -13.21 6.26
N GLU A 84 36.14 -12.67 5.59
CA GLU A 84 36.75 -13.34 4.43
C GLU A 84 37.21 -14.75 4.81
N GLY A 85 36.96 -15.70 3.94
CA GLY A 85 37.20 -17.10 4.15
C GLY A 85 36.11 -17.88 4.89
N ASP A 86 35.12 -17.22 5.46
CA ASP A 86 33.99 -17.91 6.11
C ASP A 86 33.22 -18.77 5.11
N SER A 87 32.73 -19.92 5.58
CA SER A 87 31.94 -20.82 4.76
C SER A 87 30.50 -20.32 4.61
N VAL A 88 29.97 -20.51 3.41
CA VAL A 88 28.58 -20.19 3.09
C VAL A 88 27.94 -21.39 2.41
N SER A 89 26.83 -21.88 2.93
CA SER A 89 26.12 -23.03 2.38
C SER A 89 24.82 -22.61 1.67
N ARG A 90 24.52 -23.30 0.58
CA ARG A 90 23.23 -23.22 -0.08
C ARG A 90 22.14 -23.81 0.81
N THR A 91 20.93 -23.27 0.70
CA THR A 91 19.75 -23.83 1.36
C THR A 91 18.87 -24.61 0.41
N ASN A 92 19.13 -24.52 -0.90
CA ASN A 92 18.27 -25.08 -1.97
C ASN A 92 16.82 -24.57 -1.91
N THR A 93 16.59 -23.44 -1.26
CA THR A 93 15.26 -22.83 -1.11
C THR A 93 15.28 -21.40 -1.63
N ILE A 94 14.36 -21.07 -2.48
CA ILE A 94 14.08 -19.67 -2.87
C ILE A 94 13.44 -18.96 -1.68
N VAL A 95 13.72 -17.69 -1.48
CA VAL A 95 13.17 -16.87 -0.38
C VAL A 95 11.66 -17.04 -0.29
N ASP A 96 11.19 -17.54 0.83
CA ASP A 96 9.78 -17.72 1.14
C ASP A 96 9.45 -17.20 2.55
N VAL A 97 8.17 -16.93 2.79
CA VAL A 97 7.66 -16.39 4.05
C VAL A 97 6.41 -17.15 4.50
N PRO A 98 6.12 -17.14 5.81
CA PRO A 98 4.87 -17.69 6.32
C PRO A 98 3.69 -16.86 5.81
N VAL A 99 2.60 -17.52 5.43
CA VAL A 99 1.35 -16.91 5.01
C VAL A 99 0.16 -17.63 5.65
N GLY A 100 -0.96 -16.96 5.77
CA GLY A 100 -2.17 -17.50 6.34
C GLY A 100 -2.84 -16.55 7.33
N LYS A 101 -4.04 -16.93 7.80
CA LYS A 101 -4.80 -16.17 8.80
C LYS A 101 -4.09 -16.09 10.16
N GLY A 102 -3.15 -16.98 10.44
CA GLY A 102 -2.34 -16.94 11.68
C GLY A 102 -1.45 -15.71 11.81
N LEU A 103 -1.28 -14.92 10.74
CA LEU A 103 -0.56 -13.64 10.77
C LEU A 103 -1.45 -12.46 11.16
N LEU A 104 -2.78 -12.61 11.20
CA LEU A 104 -3.69 -11.54 11.59
C LEU A 104 -3.42 -11.11 13.03
N GLY A 105 -3.40 -9.81 13.26
CA GLY A 105 -3.05 -9.21 14.54
C GLY A 105 -1.57 -9.19 14.88
N ARG A 106 -0.70 -9.57 13.94
CA ARG A 106 0.74 -9.72 14.16
C ARG A 106 1.55 -8.64 13.44
N VAL A 107 2.73 -8.37 14.01
CA VAL A 107 3.76 -7.53 13.40
C VAL A 107 4.96 -8.42 13.10
N VAL A 108 5.38 -8.44 11.84
CA VAL A 108 6.47 -9.29 11.34
C VAL A 108 7.55 -8.45 10.65
N ASP A 109 8.75 -9.02 10.58
CA ASP A 109 9.86 -8.47 9.78
C ASP A 109 9.71 -8.83 8.28
N ALA A 110 10.68 -8.43 7.47
CA ALA A 110 10.71 -8.72 6.04
C ALA A 110 10.84 -10.21 5.69
N LEU A 111 11.25 -11.05 6.61
CA LEU A 111 11.35 -12.52 6.47
C LEU A 111 10.10 -13.23 7.03
N GLY A 112 9.13 -12.47 7.55
CA GLY A 112 7.92 -13.01 8.16
C GLY A 112 8.09 -13.49 9.60
N ASN A 113 9.21 -13.17 10.25
CA ASN A 113 9.41 -13.50 11.67
C ASN A 113 8.64 -12.51 12.55
N PRO A 114 8.00 -12.99 13.64
CA PRO A 114 7.29 -12.10 14.55
C PRO A 114 8.26 -11.18 15.32
N ILE A 115 7.92 -9.89 15.38
CA ILE A 115 8.68 -8.88 16.12
C ILE A 115 7.84 -8.15 17.18
N ASP A 116 6.63 -8.63 17.43
CA ASP A 116 5.62 -8.06 18.33
C ASP A 116 5.67 -8.64 19.76
N GLY A 117 6.56 -9.58 20.03
CA GLY A 117 6.67 -10.23 21.34
C GLY A 117 5.53 -11.19 21.68
N LYS A 118 4.60 -11.47 20.76
CA LYS A 118 3.43 -12.34 20.96
C LYS A 118 3.72 -13.84 20.69
N GLY A 119 5.00 -14.22 20.61
CA GLY A 119 5.43 -15.60 20.37
C GLY A 119 5.40 -16.03 18.90
N PRO A 120 5.67 -17.32 18.61
CA PRO A 120 5.76 -17.82 17.25
C PRO A 120 4.41 -17.76 16.52
N ILE A 121 4.48 -17.66 15.19
CA ILE A 121 3.30 -17.64 14.31
C ILE A 121 3.04 -19.06 13.80
N VAL A 122 1.78 -19.50 13.92
CA VAL A 122 1.31 -20.72 13.27
C VAL A 122 0.84 -20.35 11.86
N ALA A 123 1.70 -20.60 10.89
CA ALA A 123 1.38 -20.34 9.49
C ALA A 123 0.64 -21.53 8.85
N GLU A 124 -0.29 -21.24 7.94
CA GLU A 124 -0.98 -22.30 7.18
C GLU A 124 -0.05 -22.90 6.13
N LYS A 125 0.77 -22.06 5.49
CA LYS A 125 1.79 -22.49 4.52
C LYS A 125 2.91 -21.46 4.41
N ARG A 126 3.94 -21.78 3.63
CA ARG A 126 4.95 -20.82 3.20
C ARG A 126 4.74 -20.49 1.72
N ALA A 127 4.97 -19.25 1.34
CA ALA A 127 4.84 -18.78 -0.03
C ALA A 127 6.12 -18.07 -0.48
N ARG A 128 6.50 -18.27 -1.73
CA ARG A 128 7.65 -17.55 -2.32
C ARG A 128 7.40 -16.05 -2.30
N VAL A 129 8.42 -15.31 -1.89
CA VAL A 129 8.36 -13.84 -1.83
C VAL A 129 8.32 -13.25 -3.23
N GLU A 130 9.14 -13.74 -4.13
CA GLU A 130 9.11 -13.37 -5.54
C GLU A 130 8.26 -14.38 -6.31
N ALA A 131 7.01 -14.00 -6.58
CA ALA A 131 6.05 -14.75 -7.36
C ALA A 131 5.67 -13.98 -8.63
N LYS A 132 5.35 -14.72 -9.67
CA LYS A 132 4.86 -14.14 -10.92
C LYS A 132 3.43 -13.64 -10.74
N ALA A 133 3.16 -12.43 -11.23
CA ALA A 133 1.80 -11.88 -11.23
C ALA A 133 0.81 -12.77 -12.00
N PRO A 134 -0.48 -12.75 -11.63
CA PRO A 134 -1.52 -13.46 -12.39
C PRO A 134 -1.50 -13.04 -13.86
N GLY A 135 -1.68 -13.99 -14.76
CA GLY A 135 -1.79 -13.74 -16.19
C GLY A 135 -3.07 -12.96 -16.57
N ILE A 136 -3.28 -12.73 -17.86
CA ILE A 136 -4.44 -11.98 -18.36
C ILE A 136 -5.75 -12.76 -18.14
N ILE A 137 -5.76 -14.04 -18.41
CA ILE A 137 -6.97 -14.89 -18.37
C ILE A 137 -7.59 -15.00 -16.97
N PRO A 138 -6.81 -15.17 -15.86
CA PRO A 138 -7.36 -15.25 -14.52
C PRO A 138 -7.94 -13.94 -13.99
N ARG A 139 -7.73 -12.80 -14.67
CA ARG A 139 -8.17 -11.47 -14.21
C ARG A 139 -9.60 -11.17 -14.61
N LYS A 140 -10.29 -10.44 -13.74
CA LYS A 140 -11.60 -9.84 -13.99
C LYS A 140 -11.48 -8.32 -13.83
N SER A 141 -12.25 -7.57 -14.61
CA SER A 141 -12.32 -6.11 -14.46
C SER A 141 -12.79 -5.71 -13.06
N VAL A 142 -12.17 -4.69 -12.50
CA VAL A 142 -12.53 -4.15 -11.18
C VAL A 142 -13.93 -3.56 -11.23
N HIS A 143 -14.81 -4.00 -10.33
CA HIS A 143 -16.23 -3.62 -10.29
C HIS A 143 -16.83 -3.55 -8.88
N GLU A 144 -16.04 -3.86 -7.85
CA GLU A 144 -16.45 -3.82 -6.45
C GLU A 144 -15.68 -2.72 -5.72
N PRO A 145 -16.36 -1.86 -4.92
CA PRO A 145 -15.67 -0.79 -4.22
C PRO A 145 -14.80 -1.29 -3.06
N VAL A 146 -13.69 -0.59 -2.83
CA VAL A 146 -13.03 -0.51 -1.54
C VAL A 146 -13.54 0.77 -0.87
N GLN A 147 -14.31 0.61 0.21
CA GLN A 147 -14.81 1.76 0.96
C GLN A 147 -13.69 2.29 1.85
N THR A 148 -13.15 3.46 1.52
CA THR A 148 -12.08 4.06 2.31
C THR A 148 -12.60 4.75 3.56
N GLY A 149 -13.89 5.11 3.55
CA GLY A 149 -14.50 5.90 4.61
C GLY A 149 -14.20 7.40 4.50
N LEU A 150 -13.47 7.81 3.47
CA LEU A 150 -13.12 9.21 3.21
C LEU A 150 -13.98 9.75 2.06
N LYS A 151 -14.83 10.73 2.36
CA LYS A 151 -15.75 11.34 1.39
C LYS A 151 -15.04 11.80 0.12
N ALA A 152 -13.89 12.45 0.27
CA ALA A 152 -13.14 12.97 -0.86
C ALA A 152 -12.60 11.87 -1.79
N ILE A 153 -12.32 10.68 -1.27
CA ILE A 153 -11.86 9.53 -2.06
C ILE A 153 -13.06 8.78 -2.65
N ASP A 154 -13.96 8.32 -1.79
CA ASP A 154 -15.07 7.46 -2.21
C ASP A 154 -16.01 8.15 -3.23
N ALA A 155 -16.14 9.49 -3.14
CA ALA A 155 -16.93 10.27 -4.07
C ALA A 155 -16.19 10.70 -5.36
N LEU A 156 -14.90 11.07 -5.26
CA LEU A 156 -14.18 11.76 -6.35
C LEU A 156 -13.11 10.92 -7.03
N VAL A 157 -12.48 10.02 -6.30
CA VAL A 157 -11.36 9.18 -6.76
C VAL A 157 -11.54 7.75 -6.21
N PRO A 158 -12.66 7.08 -6.55
CA PRO A 158 -13.01 5.81 -5.93
C PRO A 158 -12.00 4.71 -6.26
N VAL A 159 -11.76 3.85 -5.27
CA VAL A 159 -10.85 2.71 -5.35
C VAL A 159 -11.68 1.42 -5.38
N GLY A 160 -11.34 0.51 -6.27
CA GLY A 160 -11.99 -0.79 -6.40
C GLY A 160 -11.13 -1.95 -5.91
N ARG A 161 -11.78 -3.05 -5.57
CA ARG A 161 -11.12 -4.30 -5.14
C ARG A 161 -10.30 -4.90 -6.28
N GLY A 162 -8.99 -4.94 -6.11
CA GLY A 162 -8.04 -5.39 -7.12
C GLY A 162 -7.38 -4.27 -7.93
N GLN A 163 -7.71 -3.02 -7.64
CA GLN A 163 -7.10 -1.84 -8.25
C GLN A 163 -5.75 -1.51 -7.60
N ARG A 164 -4.90 -0.82 -8.36
CA ARG A 164 -3.66 -0.20 -7.86
C ARG A 164 -3.85 1.30 -7.89
N GLU A 165 -4.02 1.92 -6.75
CA GLU A 165 -4.22 3.37 -6.64
C GLU A 165 -3.06 3.98 -5.85
N LEU A 166 -2.31 4.87 -6.49
CA LEU A 166 -1.15 5.53 -5.90
C LEU A 166 -1.59 6.63 -4.94
N ILE A 167 -1.00 6.67 -3.76
CA ILE A 167 -1.09 7.81 -2.84
C ILE A 167 0.24 8.57 -2.93
N ILE A 168 0.21 9.80 -3.42
CA ILE A 168 1.40 10.57 -3.72
C ILE A 168 1.34 11.99 -3.11
N GLY A 169 2.45 12.47 -2.60
CA GLY A 169 2.56 13.83 -2.04
C GLY A 169 3.82 13.99 -1.18
N ASP A 170 4.06 15.22 -0.75
CA ASP A 170 5.21 15.56 0.09
C ASP A 170 5.13 14.95 1.50
N ARG A 171 6.19 15.09 2.26
CA ARG A 171 6.21 14.67 3.68
C ARG A 171 5.09 15.34 4.47
N GLN A 172 4.51 14.60 5.41
CA GLN A 172 3.51 15.08 6.36
C GLN A 172 2.22 15.64 5.73
N THR A 173 1.89 15.28 4.48
CA THR A 173 0.63 15.66 3.83
C THR A 173 -0.56 14.76 4.18
N GLY A 174 -0.34 13.73 5.01
CA GLY A 174 -1.40 12.82 5.46
C GLY A 174 -1.51 11.51 4.67
N LYS A 175 -0.51 11.12 3.87
CA LYS A 175 -0.52 9.87 3.08
C LYS A 175 -0.82 8.63 3.90
N SER A 176 -0.07 8.42 4.99
CA SER A 176 -0.28 7.28 5.90
C SER A 176 -1.62 7.35 6.63
N ALA A 177 -2.14 8.55 6.91
CA ALA A 177 -3.44 8.73 7.54
C ALA A 177 -4.57 8.22 6.64
N VAL A 178 -4.52 8.49 5.33
CA VAL A 178 -5.48 7.95 4.34
C VAL A 178 -5.49 6.42 4.37
N ALA A 179 -4.32 5.80 4.45
CA ALA A 179 -4.19 4.35 4.52
C ALA A 179 -4.79 3.78 5.82
N ILE A 180 -4.50 4.42 6.96
CA ILE A 180 -5.01 3.98 8.27
C ILE A 180 -6.53 4.15 8.36
N ASP A 181 -7.07 5.27 7.87
CA ASP A 181 -8.53 5.48 7.80
C ASP A 181 -9.22 4.41 6.96
N THR A 182 -8.61 4.05 5.82
CA THR A 182 -9.10 2.95 4.99
C THR A 182 -9.16 1.63 5.76
N PHE A 183 -8.14 1.32 6.58
CA PHE A 183 -8.11 0.10 7.40
C PHE A 183 -9.17 0.14 8.51
N ILE A 184 -9.29 1.26 9.21
CA ILE A 184 -10.29 1.44 10.29
C ILE A 184 -11.70 1.25 9.74
N ASN A 185 -11.98 1.75 8.55
CA ASN A 185 -13.30 1.65 7.91
C ASN A 185 -13.73 0.21 7.59
N GLN A 186 -12.80 -0.76 7.56
CA GLN A 186 -13.14 -2.16 7.28
C GLN A 186 -13.70 -2.91 8.50
N LYS A 187 -13.77 -2.28 9.67
CA LYS A 187 -14.16 -2.92 10.93
C LYS A 187 -15.52 -3.62 10.85
N GLU A 188 -16.54 -2.92 10.37
CA GLU A 188 -17.90 -3.48 10.29
C GLU A 188 -18.00 -4.60 9.25
N ALA A 189 -17.32 -4.49 8.13
CA ALA A 189 -17.27 -5.54 7.10
C ALA A 189 -16.58 -6.81 7.60
N ASN A 190 -15.60 -6.68 8.50
CA ASN A 190 -14.83 -7.81 9.05
C ASN A 190 -15.49 -8.47 10.28
N LYS A 191 -16.50 -7.85 10.92
CA LYS A 191 -17.23 -8.44 12.05
C LYS A 191 -18.17 -9.58 11.64
N GLY A 192 -18.70 -9.58 10.43
CA GLY A 192 -19.63 -10.58 9.94
C GLY A 192 -18.95 -11.92 9.58
N ASP A 193 -19.76 -12.94 9.32
CA ASP A 193 -19.26 -14.26 8.91
C ASP A 193 -19.09 -14.40 7.38
N ASP A 194 -19.58 -13.43 6.62
CA ASP A 194 -19.53 -13.42 5.15
C ASP A 194 -18.15 -13.02 4.64
N GLU A 195 -17.34 -14.01 4.29
CA GLU A 195 -15.97 -13.80 3.77
C GLU A 195 -15.93 -12.92 2.52
N SER A 196 -16.99 -12.90 1.70
CA SER A 196 -17.04 -12.10 0.49
C SER A 196 -17.09 -10.58 0.76
N LYS A 197 -17.51 -10.19 1.96
CA LYS A 197 -17.57 -8.79 2.38
C LYS A 197 -16.31 -8.33 3.07
N LYS A 198 -15.57 -9.26 3.70
CA LYS A 198 -14.35 -8.95 4.46
C LYS A 198 -13.28 -8.35 3.56
N LEU A 199 -12.45 -7.52 4.15
CA LEU A 199 -11.26 -6.97 3.53
C LEU A 199 -10.12 -7.02 4.56
N TYR A 200 -9.20 -7.95 4.37
CA TYR A 200 -8.01 -8.07 5.21
C TYR A 200 -7.00 -6.98 4.85
N CYS A 201 -6.32 -6.45 5.84
CA CYS A 201 -5.47 -5.28 5.67
C CYS A 201 -4.00 -5.64 5.90
N ILE A 202 -3.12 -5.21 5.02
CA ILE A 202 -1.68 -5.44 5.14
C ILE A 202 -0.95 -4.10 5.04
N TYR A 203 -0.27 -3.72 6.11
CA TYR A 203 0.53 -2.49 6.13
C TYR A 203 2.00 -2.84 6.06
N VAL A 204 2.67 -2.39 5.00
CA VAL A 204 4.11 -2.60 4.82
C VAL A 204 4.84 -1.29 5.08
N ALA A 205 5.55 -1.22 6.20
CA ALA A 205 6.38 -0.09 6.57
C ALA A 205 7.81 -0.29 6.05
N VAL A 206 8.26 0.58 5.16
CA VAL A 206 9.59 0.52 4.54
C VAL A 206 10.41 1.73 4.92
N GLY A 207 11.53 1.52 5.57
CA GLY A 207 12.48 2.59 5.92
C GLY A 207 11.91 3.66 6.85
N GLN A 208 10.85 3.36 7.58
CA GLN A 208 10.25 4.27 8.56
C GLN A 208 10.94 4.18 9.93
N LYS A 209 10.80 5.23 10.74
CA LYS A 209 11.28 5.20 12.12
C LYS A 209 10.49 4.17 12.93
N ARG A 210 11.14 3.45 13.84
CA ARG A 210 10.48 2.50 14.76
C ARG A 210 9.33 3.13 15.53
N SER A 211 9.50 4.38 16.00
CA SER A 211 8.43 5.12 16.69
C SER A 211 7.20 5.35 15.82
N THR A 212 7.38 5.62 14.53
CA THR A 212 6.28 5.79 13.59
C THR A 212 5.51 4.48 13.39
N VAL A 213 6.23 3.37 13.21
CA VAL A 213 5.61 2.04 13.10
C VAL A 213 4.83 1.68 14.37
N ALA A 214 5.42 1.94 15.54
CA ALA A 214 4.75 1.71 16.82
C ALA A 214 3.47 2.55 16.97
N GLN A 215 3.46 3.81 16.51
CA GLN A 215 2.27 4.66 16.50
C GLN A 215 1.18 4.10 15.57
N ILE A 216 1.55 3.61 14.39
CA ILE A 216 0.61 2.99 13.45
C ILE A 216 -0.03 1.75 14.06
N VAL A 217 0.76 0.84 14.63
CA VAL A 217 0.25 -0.35 15.31
C VAL A 217 -0.71 0.03 16.42
N ARG A 218 -0.35 1.01 17.27
CA ARG A 218 -1.22 1.51 18.34
C ARG A 218 -2.54 2.07 17.79
N GLN A 219 -2.49 2.87 16.71
CA GLN A 219 -3.71 3.42 16.10
C GLN A 219 -4.62 2.31 15.57
N LEU A 220 -4.07 1.26 14.98
CA LEU A 220 -4.83 0.10 14.52
C LEU A 220 -5.44 -0.67 15.71
N GLU A 221 -4.69 -0.85 16.81
CA GLU A 221 -5.16 -1.52 18.02
C GLU A 221 -6.28 -0.73 18.71
N GLU A 222 -6.09 0.57 18.95
CA GLU A 222 -7.06 1.46 19.60
C GLU A 222 -8.40 1.53 18.86
N ASN A 223 -8.35 1.43 17.52
CA ASN A 223 -9.55 1.43 16.68
C ASN A 223 -10.12 0.02 16.41
N GLY A 224 -9.49 -1.03 16.94
CA GLY A 224 -9.90 -2.42 16.73
C GLY A 224 -9.69 -2.93 15.30
N ALA A 225 -8.80 -2.28 14.54
CA ALA A 225 -8.45 -2.65 13.18
C ALA A 225 -7.32 -3.68 13.11
N MET A 226 -6.56 -3.85 14.19
CA MET A 226 -5.44 -4.79 14.22
C MET A 226 -5.89 -6.25 14.10
N GLU A 227 -7.11 -6.59 14.54
CA GLU A 227 -7.64 -7.95 14.50
C GLU A 227 -7.70 -8.57 13.09
N TYR A 228 -7.91 -7.72 12.07
CA TYR A 228 -7.95 -8.12 10.66
C TYR A 228 -6.79 -7.55 9.85
N SER A 229 -5.76 -7.05 10.53
CA SER A 229 -4.59 -6.43 9.91
C SER A 229 -3.31 -7.20 10.19
N ILE A 230 -2.36 -7.06 9.27
CA ILE A 230 -0.99 -7.57 9.39
C ILE A 230 -0.05 -6.41 9.12
N VAL A 231 0.99 -6.25 9.94
CA VAL A 231 2.02 -5.23 9.73
C VAL A 231 3.34 -5.93 9.39
N VAL A 232 3.92 -5.57 8.25
CA VAL A 232 5.26 -6.00 7.83
C VAL A 232 6.18 -4.80 7.97
N ALA A 233 7.23 -4.89 8.79
CA ALA A 233 8.09 -3.77 9.07
C ALA A 233 9.55 -4.06 8.72
N ALA A 234 10.13 -3.21 7.86
CA ALA A 234 11.56 -3.05 7.67
C ALA A 234 11.91 -1.59 7.95
N THR A 235 12.30 -1.29 9.18
CA THR A 235 12.52 0.07 9.66
C THR A 235 13.81 0.70 9.10
N ALA A 236 13.98 2.00 9.31
CA ALA A 236 15.17 2.74 8.83
C ALA A 236 16.48 2.24 9.44
N SER A 237 16.44 1.50 10.55
CA SER A 237 17.61 0.87 11.18
C SER A 237 17.93 -0.51 10.61
N GLU A 238 17.07 -1.07 9.79
CA GLU A 238 17.30 -2.34 9.12
C GLU A 238 18.17 -2.14 7.87
N PRO A 239 19.01 -3.13 7.51
CA PRO A 239 19.84 -3.05 6.30
C PRO A 239 18.96 -2.98 5.02
N ALA A 240 19.53 -2.39 3.97
CA ALA A 240 18.83 -2.18 2.70
C ALA A 240 18.18 -3.45 2.10
N PRO A 241 18.79 -4.65 2.18
CA PRO A 241 18.16 -5.88 1.69
C PRO A 241 16.79 -6.18 2.32
N LEU A 242 16.60 -5.91 3.62
CA LEU A 242 15.32 -6.12 4.30
C LEU A 242 14.28 -5.08 3.88
N GLN A 243 14.69 -3.82 3.66
CA GLN A 243 13.80 -2.78 3.14
C GLN A 243 13.37 -3.06 1.69
N TYR A 244 14.26 -3.64 0.88
CA TYR A 244 13.94 -4.12 -0.46
C TYR A 244 12.91 -5.27 -0.43
N LEU A 245 13.09 -6.23 0.47
CA LEU A 245 12.29 -7.46 0.52
C LEU A 245 10.88 -7.23 1.09
N ALA A 246 10.72 -6.36 2.08
CA ALA A 246 9.47 -6.18 2.82
C ALA A 246 8.22 -5.98 1.95
N PRO A 247 8.22 -5.16 0.88
CA PRO A 247 7.05 -5.04 0.00
C PRO A 247 6.68 -6.36 -0.70
N TYR A 248 7.64 -7.15 -1.10
CA TYR A 248 7.39 -8.45 -1.71
C TYR A 248 6.86 -9.48 -0.71
N THR A 249 7.34 -9.43 0.54
CA THR A 249 6.80 -10.22 1.64
C THR A 249 5.34 -9.87 1.90
N GLY A 250 5.02 -8.59 1.98
CA GLY A 250 3.64 -8.14 2.11
C GLY A 250 2.76 -8.61 0.95
N ALA A 251 3.27 -8.54 -0.29
CA ALA A 251 2.57 -9.03 -1.47
C ALA A 251 2.30 -10.54 -1.39
N ALA A 252 3.27 -11.35 -0.98
CA ALA A 252 3.09 -12.79 -0.81
C ALA A 252 2.02 -13.13 0.24
N ILE A 253 1.99 -12.37 1.34
CA ILE A 253 0.94 -12.48 2.38
C ILE A 253 -0.43 -12.10 1.80
N GLY A 254 -0.51 -11.00 1.03
CA GLY A 254 -1.75 -10.54 0.41
C GLY A 254 -2.29 -11.51 -0.65
N GLU A 255 -1.40 -12.12 -1.42
CA GLU A 255 -1.76 -13.12 -2.42
C GLU A 255 -2.40 -14.38 -1.80
N PHE A 256 -2.01 -14.73 -0.57
CA PHE A 256 -2.67 -15.84 0.13
C PHE A 256 -4.18 -15.60 0.23
N PHE A 257 -4.62 -14.40 0.60
CA PHE A 257 -6.04 -14.08 0.70
C PHE A 257 -6.69 -14.06 -0.69
N ARG A 258 -6.08 -13.37 -1.66
CA ARG A 258 -6.58 -13.32 -3.03
C ARG A 258 -6.79 -14.71 -3.64
N ASP A 259 -5.80 -15.59 -3.50
CA ASP A 259 -5.80 -16.92 -4.14
C ASP A 259 -6.69 -17.94 -3.40
N ASN A 260 -7.18 -17.61 -2.22
CA ASN A 260 -8.13 -18.40 -1.44
C ASN A 260 -9.54 -17.76 -1.39
N ALA A 261 -9.93 -17.08 -2.47
CA ALA A 261 -11.27 -16.47 -2.64
C ALA A 261 -11.63 -15.40 -1.59
N MET A 262 -10.62 -14.77 -0.99
CA MET A 262 -10.78 -13.69 -0.03
C MET A 262 -10.31 -12.36 -0.62
N HIS A 263 -10.49 -11.28 0.11
CA HIS A 263 -10.10 -9.95 -0.34
C HIS A 263 -9.10 -9.33 0.64
N ALA A 264 -8.05 -8.73 0.09
CA ALA A 264 -7.07 -8.00 0.88
C ALA A 264 -6.76 -6.64 0.24
N VAL A 265 -6.38 -5.68 1.08
CA VAL A 265 -5.79 -4.41 0.69
C VAL A 265 -4.39 -4.32 1.29
N ILE A 266 -3.43 -3.93 0.47
CA ILE A 266 -2.05 -3.76 0.89
C ILE A 266 -1.60 -2.32 0.68
N VAL A 267 -0.99 -1.75 1.69
CA VAL A 267 -0.35 -0.43 1.66
C VAL A 267 1.15 -0.60 1.70
N TYR A 268 1.86 0.03 0.79
CA TYR A 268 3.32 0.09 0.80
C TYR A 268 3.77 1.49 1.20
N ASP A 269 4.20 1.67 2.42
CA ASP A 269 4.61 2.97 2.97
C ASP A 269 6.10 3.01 3.34
N ASP A 270 7.01 3.43 2.42
CA ASP A 270 6.73 3.84 1.06
C ASP A 270 7.66 3.15 0.04
N LEU A 271 7.25 3.15 -1.21
CA LEU A 271 8.03 2.57 -2.30
C LEU A 271 9.22 3.45 -2.74
N SER A 272 9.22 4.75 -2.39
CA SER A 272 10.39 5.62 -2.63
C SER A 272 11.59 5.11 -1.86
N LYS A 273 11.41 4.70 -0.61
CA LYS A 273 12.48 4.13 0.22
C LYS A 273 12.90 2.74 -0.24
N GLN A 274 11.97 1.92 -0.73
CA GLN A 274 12.32 0.66 -1.38
C GLN A 274 13.25 0.89 -2.58
N ALA A 275 12.93 1.86 -3.43
CA ALA A 275 13.77 2.20 -4.57
C ALA A 275 15.17 2.68 -4.14
N VAL A 276 15.26 3.48 -3.08
CA VAL A 276 16.55 3.92 -2.51
C VAL A 276 17.36 2.72 -1.99
N ALA A 277 16.73 1.81 -1.26
CA ALA A 277 17.36 0.58 -0.79
C ALA A 277 17.88 -0.27 -1.97
N TYR A 278 17.08 -0.43 -3.00
CA TYR A 278 17.47 -1.16 -4.21
C TYR A 278 18.62 -0.49 -4.97
N ARG A 279 18.63 0.84 -5.04
CA ARG A 279 19.73 1.63 -5.60
C ARG A 279 21.03 1.38 -4.82
N GLN A 280 20.96 1.43 -3.49
CA GLN A 280 22.12 1.16 -2.63
C GLN A 280 22.71 -0.24 -2.88
N MET A 281 21.85 -1.27 -2.85
CA MET A 281 22.28 -2.65 -3.12
C MET A 281 22.89 -2.80 -4.52
N SER A 282 22.27 -2.21 -5.53
CA SER A 282 22.73 -2.28 -6.92
C SER A 282 24.08 -1.65 -7.13
N LEU A 283 24.33 -0.49 -6.50
CA LEU A 283 25.64 0.18 -6.57
C LEU A 283 26.74 -0.63 -5.87
N LEU A 284 26.44 -1.22 -4.72
CA LEU A 284 27.36 -2.08 -3.98
C LEU A 284 27.67 -3.38 -4.75
N LEU A 285 26.70 -3.91 -5.47
CA LEU A 285 26.87 -5.04 -6.39
C LEU A 285 27.51 -4.63 -7.73
N ARG A 286 27.94 -3.36 -7.89
CA ARG A 286 28.58 -2.80 -9.08
C ARG A 286 27.72 -2.89 -10.35
N ARG A 287 26.39 -2.88 -10.20
CA ARG A 287 25.49 -2.72 -11.36
C ARG A 287 25.62 -1.29 -11.90
N PRO A 288 25.65 -1.10 -13.22
CA PRO A 288 25.79 0.24 -13.81
C PRO A 288 24.62 1.13 -13.45
N PRO A 289 24.88 2.36 -12.94
CA PRO A 289 23.82 3.31 -12.62
C PRO A 289 23.23 3.96 -13.87
N GLY A 290 21.92 4.20 -13.84
CA GLY A 290 21.20 5.00 -14.80
C GLY A 290 20.79 6.39 -14.26
N ARG A 291 19.59 6.86 -14.64
CA ARG A 291 19.03 8.14 -14.19
C ARG A 291 18.93 8.19 -12.67
N GLU A 292 19.37 9.28 -12.07
CA GLU A 292 19.41 9.50 -10.60
C GLU A 292 20.15 8.38 -9.84
N ALA A 293 21.12 7.75 -10.50
CA ALA A 293 21.89 6.61 -10.01
C ALA A 293 21.04 5.33 -9.71
N TYR A 294 19.81 5.27 -10.15
CA TYR A 294 19.03 4.04 -10.08
C TYR A 294 19.50 3.01 -11.12
N PRO A 295 19.43 1.71 -10.83
CA PRO A 295 19.73 0.69 -11.82
C PRO A 295 18.68 0.68 -12.94
N GLY A 296 19.06 0.17 -14.11
CA GLY A 296 18.19 0.17 -15.29
C GLY A 296 16.88 -0.60 -15.13
N ASP A 297 16.82 -1.52 -14.17
CA ASP A 297 15.64 -2.35 -13.88
C ASP A 297 14.76 -1.82 -12.72
N VAL A 298 14.95 -0.56 -12.28
CA VAL A 298 14.15 0.00 -11.17
C VAL A 298 12.65 0.12 -11.54
N PHE A 299 12.31 0.31 -12.80
CA PHE A 299 10.93 0.23 -13.25
C PHE A 299 10.35 -1.18 -13.00
N TYR A 300 11.10 -2.20 -13.33
CA TYR A 300 10.71 -3.60 -13.11
C TYR A 300 10.58 -3.96 -11.63
N LEU A 301 11.37 -3.35 -10.76
CA LEU A 301 11.23 -3.48 -9.29
C LEU A 301 9.77 -3.22 -8.84
N HIS A 302 9.20 -2.10 -9.26
CA HIS A 302 7.85 -1.71 -8.87
C HIS A 302 6.76 -2.35 -9.73
N SER A 303 6.99 -2.53 -11.02
CA SER A 303 5.98 -3.12 -11.91
C SER A 303 5.70 -4.58 -11.57
N ARG A 304 6.73 -5.41 -11.33
CA ARG A 304 6.55 -6.81 -10.93
C ARG A 304 5.89 -6.97 -9.55
N LEU A 305 6.06 -5.99 -8.66
CA LEU A 305 5.38 -5.93 -7.37
C LEU A 305 3.89 -5.57 -7.54
N LEU A 306 3.62 -4.45 -8.21
CA LEU A 306 2.27 -3.88 -8.30
C LEU A 306 1.35 -4.67 -9.23
N GLU A 307 1.88 -5.35 -10.25
CA GLU A 307 1.10 -6.24 -11.11
C GLU A 307 0.53 -7.47 -10.38
N ARG A 308 1.05 -7.80 -9.21
CA ARG A 308 0.51 -8.87 -8.34
C ARG A 308 -0.84 -8.50 -7.71
N ALA A 309 -1.14 -7.20 -7.60
CA ALA A 309 -2.47 -6.73 -7.21
C ALA A 309 -3.43 -6.90 -8.40
N ALA A 310 -4.51 -7.63 -8.15
CA ALA A 310 -5.50 -7.94 -9.17
C ALA A 310 -6.83 -8.41 -8.56
N LYS A 311 -7.90 -8.30 -9.33
CA LYS A 311 -9.16 -9.01 -9.12
C LYS A 311 -9.14 -10.27 -9.96
N LEU A 312 -9.36 -11.42 -9.35
CA LEU A 312 -9.47 -12.69 -10.06
C LEU A 312 -10.91 -12.91 -10.56
N ASN A 313 -11.01 -13.71 -11.62
CA ASN A 313 -12.30 -14.12 -12.18
C ASN A 313 -12.98 -15.19 -11.32
N ASP A 314 -14.22 -15.53 -11.67
CA ASP A 314 -15.05 -16.45 -10.88
C ASP A 314 -14.49 -17.88 -10.89
N GLU A 315 -13.84 -18.30 -11.97
CA GLU A 315 -13.18 -19.61 -12.08
C GLU A 315 -11.98 -19.74 -11.12
N ASN A 316 -11.36 -18.62 -10.76
CA ASN A 316 -10.24 -18.54 -9.83
C ASN A 316 -10.65 -18.02 -8.44
N GLY A 317 -11.92 -18.18 -8.07
CA GLY A 317 -12.44 -17.91 -6.72
C GLY A 317 -12.82 -16.45 -6.45
N SER A 318 -12.77 -15.55 -7.43
CA SER A 318 -13.19 -14.14 -7.30
C SER A 318 -12.47 -13.33 -6.23
N GLY A 319 -11.34 -13.79 -5.71
CA GLY A 319 -10.53 -13.06 -4.73
C GLY A 319 -9.91 -11.80 -5.30
N SER A 320 -9.42 -10.92 -4.43
CA SER A 320 -8.74 -9.69 -4.86
C SER A 320 -7.62 -9.28 -3.93
N LEU A 321 -6.60 -8.65 -4.51
CA LEU A 321 -5.57 -7.91 -3.79
C LEU A 321 -5.52 -6.49 -4.37
N THR A 322 -5.88 -5.51 -3.55
CA THR A 322 -5.85 -4.08 -3.88
C THR A 322 -4.56 -3.47 -3.36
N ALA A 323 -3.86 -2.71 -4.17
CA ALA A 323 -2.62 -2.06 -3.76
C ALA A 323 -2.79 -0.54 -3.64
N LEU A 324 -2.35 -0.01 -2.52
CA LEU A 324 -2.22 1.41 -2.23
C LEU A 324 -0.74 1.74 -2.00
N PRO A 325 0.08 1.82 -3.07
CA PRO A 325 1.46 2.25 -2.93
C PRO A 325 1.51 3.72 -2.55
N ILE A 326 2.46 4.06 -1.67
CA ILE A 326 2.75 5.43 -1.28
C ILE A 326 4.07 5.84 -1.91
N ILE A 327 4.09 7.01 -2.53
CA ILE A 327 5.29 7.68 -3.04
C ILE A 327 5.43 9.05 -2.38
N GLU A 328 6.64 9.33 -1.91
CA GLU A 328 7.00 10.63 -1.37
C GLU A 328 7.59 11.51 -2.46
N THR A 329 7.02 12.71 -2.64
CA THR A 329 7.57 13.75 -3.50
C THR A 329 8.39 14.76 -2.71
N GLN A 330 9.18 15.57 -3.40
CA GLN A 330 9.87 16.72 -2.86
C GLN A 330 9.36 17.97 -3.58
N ALA A 331 8.85 18.93 -2.81
CA ALA A 331 8.26 20.17 -3.34
C ALA A 331 7.16 19.95 -4.40
N GLY A 332 6.38 18.86 -4.27
CA GLY A 332 5.31 18.50 -5.20
C GLY A 332 5.78 18.04 -6.58
N ASP A 333 7.08 17.74 -6.77
CA ASP A 333 7.61 17.32 -8.07
C ASP A 333 7.20 15.87 -8.40
N VAL A 334 6.16 15.74 -9.21
CA VAL A 334 5.70 14.45 -9.76
C VAL A 334 6.45 14.02 -11.02
N SER A 335 7.32 14.89 -11.56
CA SER A 335 8.12 14.61 -12.77
C SER A 335 9.43 13.89 -12.47
N ALA A 336 9.79 13.71 -11.20
CA ALA A 336 10.93 12.94 -10.77
C ALA A 336 10.83 11.47 -11.22
N TYR A 337 11.95 10.76 -11.25
CA TYR A 337 12.04 9.45 -11.90
C TYR A 337 11.14 8.40 -11.27
N ILE A 338 11.19 8.22 -9.97
CA ILE A 338 10.38 7.20 -9.28
C ILE A 338 8.87 7.53 -9.30
N PRO A 339 8.42 8.77 -9.00
CA PRO A 339 7.01 9.15 -9.15
C PRO A 339 6.45 8.86 -10.55
N THR A 340 7.16 9.25 -11.60
CA THR A 340 6.74 9.06 -12.99
C THR A 340 6.56 7.57 -13.31
N ASN A 341 7.49 6.72 -12.87
CA ASN A 341 7.41 5.28 -13.07
C ASN A 341 6.16 4.69 -12.39
N VAL A 342 5.92 5.02 -11.12
CA VAL A 342 4.80 4.45 -10.37
C VAL A 342 3.45 4.96 -10.86
N ILE A 343 3.34 6.22 -11.26
CA ILE A 343 2.12 6.76 -11.90
C ILE A 343 1.78 5.97 -13.17
N SER A 344 2.78 5.57 -13.96
CA SER A 344 2.54 4.79 -15.18
C SER A 344 2.11 3.35 -14.92
N ILE A 345 2.53 2.76 -13.79
CA ILE A 345 2.20 1.37 -13.41
C ILE A 345 0.81 1.28 -12.80
N THR A 346 0.36 2.32 -12.09
CA THR A 346 -0.88 2.31 -11.30
C THR A 346 -2.11 2.68 -12.14
N ASP A 347 -3.27 2.35 -11.62
CA ASP A 347 -4.58 2.59 -12.24
C ASP A 347 -5.18 3.96 -11.85
N GLY A 348 -4.36 4.84 -11.38
CA GLY A 348 -4.71 6.19 -10.95
C GLY A 348 -3.87 6.64 -9.75
N GLN A 349 -4.12 7.87 -9.30
CA GLN A 349 -3.42 8.45 -8.16
C GLN A 349 -4.31 9.37 -7.34
N ILE A 350 -4.09 9.37 -6.03
CA ILE A 350 -4.59 10.32 -5.04
C ILE A 350 -3.43 11.26 -4.73
N PHE A 351 -3.52 12.50 -5.20
CA PHE A 351 -2.49 13.51 -5.02
C PHE A 351 -2.78 14.37 -3.78
N LEU A 352 -1.89 14.32 -2.79
CA LEU A 352 -1.97 15.12 -1.57
C LEU A 352 -1.06 16.34 -1.69
N GLU A 353 -1.65 17.53 -1.61
CA GLU A 353 -0.98 18.79 -1.85
C GLU A 353 -0.67 19.53 -0.54
N THR A 354 0.59 19.94 -0.38
CA THR A 354 1.08 20.65 0.81
C THR A 354 0.34 21.97 1.04
N GLY A 355 0.05 22.72 -0.04
CA GLY A 355 -0.69 23.98 0.04
C GLY A 355 -2.09 23.82 0.63
N LEU A 356 -2.83 22.80 0.22
CA LEU A 356 -4.14 22.48 0.77
C LEU A 356 -4.06 22.06 2.24
N PHE A 357 -3.04 21.27 2.59
CA PHE A 357 -2.82 20.83 3.97
C PHE A 357 -2.64 22.00 4.94
N TYR A 358 -1.82 22.99 4.57
CA TYR A 358 -1.61 24.18 5.38
C TYR A 358 -2.81 25.14 5.41
N GLN A 359 -3.66 25.12 4.38
CA GLN A 359 -4.94 25.81 4.39
C GLN A 359 -5.99 25.13 5.28
N GLY A 360 -5.65 24.03 5.93
CA GLY A 360 -6.58 23.29 6.79
C GLY A 360 -7.57 22.40 6.03
N ILE A 361 -7.37 22.18 4.73
CA ILE A 361 -8.14 21.22 3.93
C ILE A 361 -7.55 19.84 4.17
N ARG A 362 -8.25 19.00 4.94
CA ARG A 362 -7.80 17.66 5.33
C ARG A 362 -8.94 16.66 5.17
N PRO A 363 -8.72 15.56 4.41
CA PRO A 363 -7.50 15.21 3.66
C PRO A 363 -7.17 16.22 2.56
N ALA A 364 -5.87 16.46 2.35
CA ALA A 364 -5.37 17.50 1.44
C ALA A 364 -5.38 17.04 -0.04
N ILE A 365 -6.47 16.45 -0.49
CA ILE A 365 -6.58 15.84 -1.80
C ILE A 365 -6.80 16.92 -2.86
N ASN A 366 -5.87 17.00 -3.80
CA ASN A 366 -6.06 17.81 -5.01
C ASN A 366 -6.94 17.04 -6.01
N VAL A 367 -8.22 17.44 -6.08
CA VAL A 367 -9.22 16.78 -6.94
C VAL A 367 -8.91 16.91 -8.44
N GLY A 368 -8.15 17.95 -8.85
CA GLY A 368 -7.77 18.15 -10.26
C GLY A 368 -6.67 17.21 -10.74
N LEU A 369 -5.72 16.90 -9.87
CA LEU A 369 -4.59 16.04 -10.17
C LEU A 369 -4.86 14.56 -9.79
N SER A 370 -5.89 14.31 -8.99
CA SER A 370 -6.26 12.97 -8.58
C SER A 370 -7.20 12.32 -9.60
N VAL A 371 -6.88 11.07 -9.97
CA VAL A 371 -7.59 10.32 -11.01
C VAL A 371 -7.73 8.88 -10.60
N SER A 372 -8.93 8.32 -10.74
CA SER A 372 -9.16 6.87 -10.74
C SER A 372 -9.54 6.41 -12.15
N ARG A 373 -8.76 5.50 -12.73
CA ARG A 373 -9.05 4.95 -14.07
C ARG A 373 -10.21 3.96 -14.03
N VAL A 374 -10.55 3.41 -12.88
CA VAL A 374 -11.72 2.55 -12.67
C VAL A 374 -13.00 3.41 -12.52
N GLY A 375 -12.87 4.52 -11.80
CA GLY A 375 -13.95 5.50 -11.66
C GLY A 375 -15.23 4.93 -11.08
N GLY A 376 -16.38 5.30 -11.64
CA GLY A 376 -17.69 4.92 -11.14
C GLY A 376 -18.00 3.42 -11.12
N SER A 377 -17.17 2.57 -11.75
CA SER A 377 -17.27 1.11 -11.61
C SER A 377 -16.86 0.63 -10.21
N ALA A 378 -16.05 1.43 -9.50
CA ALA A 378 -15.63 1.20 -8.11
C ALA A 378 -16.52 1.91 -7.08
N GLN A 379 -17.71 2.36 -7.45
CA GLN A 379 -18.67 2.99 -6.55
C GLN A 379 -19.92 2.14 -6.37
N THR A 380 -20.54 2.23 -5.19
CA THR A 380 -21.92 1.75 -5.02
C THR A 380 -22.87 2.57 -5.90
N LYS A 381 -24.01 2.00 -6.27
CA LYS A 381 -25.02 2.74 -7.04
C LYS A 381 -25.48 3.99 -6.30
N ALA A 382 -25.56 3.92 -4.96
CA ALA A 382 -25.90 5.05 -4.11
C ALA A 382 -24.91 6.21 -4.27
N MET A 383 -23.63 5.93 -4.06
CA MET A 383 -22.57 6.94 -4.19
C MET A 383 -22.50 7.52 -5.60
N LYS A 384 -22.59 6.67 -6.63
CA LYS A 384 -22.55 7.11 -8.03
C LYS A 384 -23.68 8.10 -8.38
N LYS A 385 -24.89 7.91 -7.81
CA LYS A 385 -26.02 8.80 -8.03
C LYS A 385 -25.85 10.17 -7.39
N VAL A 386 -25.26 10.23 -6.19
CA VAL A 386 -25.12 11.50 -5.45
C VAL A 386 -23.85 12.25 -5.78
N ALA A 387 -22.78 11.55 -6.14
CA ALA A 387 -21.46 12.14 -6.39
C ALA A 387 -21.22 12.54 -7.87
N GLY A 388 -22.17 12.27 -8.76
CA GLY A 388 -21.97 12.45 -10.20
C GLY A 388 -21.60 13.87 -10.63
N SER A 389 -22.15 14.91 -10.00
CA SER A 389 -21.90 16.31 -10.32
C SER A 389 -20.77 16.96 -9.51
N ILE A 390 -20.46 16.43 -8.33
CA ILE A 390 -19.59 17.12 -7.36
C ILE A 390 -18.18 17.40 -7.91
N LYS A 391 -17.63 16.48 -8.69
CA LYS A 391 -16.30 16.66 -9.29
C LYS A 391 -16.27 17.84 -10.28
N LEU A 392 -17.30 17.96 -11.08
CA LEU A 392 -17.44 19.06 -12.03
C LEU A 392 -17.67 20.39 -11.30
N GLU A 393 -18.56 20.41 -10.30
CA GLU A 393 -18.83 21.60 -9.49
C GLU A 393 -17.57 22.12 -8.79
N LEU A 394 -16.74 21.22 -8.21
CA LEU A 394 -15.49 21.59 -7.58
C LEU A 394 -14.42 22.04 -8.59
N ALA A 395 -14.41 21.49 -9.81
CA ALA A 395 -13.52 21.94 -10.87
C ALA A 395 -13.86 23.37 -11.30
N GLN A 396 -15.15 23.64 -11.56
CA GLN A 396 -15.66 24.98 -11.90
C GLN A 396 -15.41 25.98 -10.76
N TYR A 397 -15.65 25.57 -9.50
CA TYR A 397 -15.35 26.40 -8.34
C TYR A 397 -13.89 26.85 -8.30
N ARG A 398 -12.95 25.92 -8.49
CA ARG A 398 -11.50 26.26 -8.46
C ARG A 398 -11.08 27.20 -9.57
N GLU A 399 -11.62 27.00 -10.77
CA GLU A 399 -11.38 27.87 -11.91
C GLU A 399 -11.90 29.29 -11.61
N MET A 400 -13.15 29.41 -11.18
CA MET A 400 -13.76 30.69 -10.85
C MET A 400 -13.16 31.35 -9.62
N ALA A 401 -12.75 30.58 -8.61
CA ALA A 401 -12.08 31.14 -7.42
C ALA A 401 -10.71 31.79 -7.77
N ALA A 402 -9.99 31.24 -8.74
CA ALA A 402 -8.76 31.85 -9.24
C ALA A 402 -9.04 33.19 -9.96
N PHE A 403 -10.12 33.27 -10.75
CA PHE A 403 -10.52 34.52 -11.41
C PHE A 403 -11.06 35.54 -10.42
N ALA A 404 -11.81 35.12 -9.40
CA ALA A 404 -12.42 36.01 -8.40
C ALA A 404 -11.40 36.81 -7.59
N GLN A 405 -10.13 36.35 -7.53
CA GLN A 405 -9.05 37.11 -6.89
C GLN A 405 -8.66 38.41 -7.65
N PHE A 406 -9.01 38.47 -8.93
CA PHE A 406 -8.61 39.59 -9.81
C PHE A 406 -9.79 40.48 -10.24
N GLY A 407 -11.05 40.13 -9.94
CA GLY A 407 -12.25 40.85 -10.37
C GLY A 407 -13.17 41.25 -9.22
N SER A 408 -13.68 42.48 -9.26
CA SER A 408 -14.57 43.04 -8.23
C SER A 408 -16.05 42.80 -8.48
N ASP A 409 -16.46 42.61 -9.74
CA ASP A 409 -17.89 42.48 -10.12
C ASP A 409 -18.14 41.10 -10.69
N LEU A 410 -18.67 40.19 -9.82
CA LEU A 410 -19.11 38.86 -10.19
C LEU A 410 -20.61 38.84 -10.40
N ASP A 411 -21.05 38.21 -11.48
CA ASP A 411 -22.48 38.00 -11.71
C ASP A 411 -23.08 37.01 -10.69
N ALA A 412 -24.40 37.06 -10.51
CA ALA A 412 -25.12 36.28 -9.50
C ALA A 412 -24.92 34.77 -9.66
N SER A 413 -24.74 34.28 -10.89
CA SER A 413 -24.51 32.85 -11.16
C SER A 413 -23.12 32.38 -10.69
N THR A 414 -22.12 33.17 -10.98
CA THR A 414 -20.73 32.93 -10.54
C THR A 414 -20.63 33.00 -9.02
N GLN A 415 -21.31 33.98 -8.38
CA GLN A 415 -21.35 34.07 -6.93
C GLN A 415 -22.00 32.85 -6.27
N LYS A 416 -23.09 32.34 -6.85
CA LYS A 416 -23.76 31.11 -6.38
C LYS A 416 -22.84 29.89 -6.50
N LEU A 417 -22.11 29.76 -7.60
CA LEU A 417 -21.15 28.70 -7.83
C LEU A 417 -20.00 28.75 -6.81
N LEU A 418 -19.44 29.94 -6.56
CA LEU A 418 -18.40 30.13 -5.56
C LEU A 418 -18.89 29.80 -4.14
N ASN A 419 -20.08 30.24 -3.79
CA ASN A 419 -20.69 29.97 -2.50
C ASN A 419 -20.92 28.48 -2.28
N ARG A 420 -21.43 27.75 -3.26
CA ARG A 420 -21.64 26.31 -3.20
C ARG A 420 -20.31 25.56 -3.16
N GLY A 421 -19.36 25.90 -4.02
CA GLY A 421 -18.05 25.25 -4.08
C GLY A 421 -17.24 25.37 -2.79
N ALA A 422 -17.31 26.53 -2.12
CA ALA A 422 -16.70 26.73 -0.82
C ALA A 422 -17.27 25.77 0.25
N ARG A 423 -18.60 25.59 0.25
CA ARG A 423 -19.30 24.69 1.19
C ARG A 423 -19.06 23.22 0.88
N LEU A 424 -19.01 22.84 -0.38
CA LEU A 424 -18.64 21.48 -0.80
C LEU A 424 -17.20 21.16 -0.41
N THR A 425 -16.28 22.12 -0.54
CA THR A 425 -14.88 21.96 -0.08
C THR A 425 -14.82 21.76 1.42
N GLU A 426 -15.60 22.52 2.18
CA GLU A 426 -15.69 22.38 3.64
C GLU A 426 -16.33 21.03 4.04
N LEU A 427 -17.38 20.61 3.35
CA LEU A 427 -18.05 19.33 3.59
C LEU A 427 -17.13 18.13 3.37
N LEU A 428 -16.20 18.21 2.42
CA LEU A 428 -15.26 17.14 2.13
C LEU A 428 -14.12 17.02 3.17
N LYS A 429 -13.97 18.00 4.05
CA LYS A 429 -13.04 17.88 5.19
C LYS A 429 -13.51 16.78 6.13
N GLN A 430 -12.54 16.07 6.69
CA GLN A 430 -12.79 14.96 7.59
C GLN A 430 -11.65 14.83 8.60
N LYS A 431 -11.97 14.55 9.85
CA LYS A 431 -10.97 14.33 10.89
C LYS A 431 -10.25 13.02 10.65
N GLN A 432 -8.98 12.94 11.04
CA GLN A 432 -8.24 11.69 11.04
C GLN A 432 -8.89 10.64 11.95
N PHE A 433 -8.81 9.39 11.58
CA PHE A 433 -9.32 8.24 12.32
C PHE A 433 -10.84 8.32 12.59
N SER A 434 -11.55 8.97 11.69
CA SER A 434 -13.00 9.14 11.73
C SER A 434 -13.62 8.85 10.37
N PRO A 435 -13.42 7.63 9.83
CA PRO A 435 -14.03 7.25 8.57
C PRO A 435 -15.56 7.19 8.72
N LEU A 436 -16.29 7.51 7.65
CA LEU A 436 -17.74 7.45 7.57
C LEU A 436 -18.19 6.25 6.73
N ALA A 437 -19.27 5.60 7.13
CA ALA A 437 -19.89 4.56 6.32
C ALA A 437 -20.45 5.15 5.02
N PHE A 438 -20.53 4.36 3.96
CA PHE A 438 -20.92 4.89 2.64
C PHE A 438 -22.35 5.43 2.59
N GLU A 439 -23.28 4.91 3.40
CA GLU A 439 -24.64 5.42 3.56
C GLU A 439 -24.64 6.81 4.20
N GLU A 440 -23.79 7.04 5.21
CA GLU A 440 -23.61 8.36 5.83
C GLU A 440 -23.01 9.37 4.85
N GLN A 441 -21.96 8.93 4.11
CA GLN A 441 -21.37 9.74 3.05
C GLN A 441 -22.38 10.10 1.96
N THR A 442 -23.24 9.15 1.58
CA THR A 442 -24.29 9.35 0.57
C THR A 442 -25.26 10.46 1.00
N VAL A 443 -25.70 10.44 2.27
CA VAL A 443 -26.58 11.47 2.82
C VAL A 443 -25.88 12.83 2.89
N SER A 444 -24.64 12.87 3.37
CA SER A 444 -23.82 14.09 3.46
C SER A 444 -23.63 14.75 2.09
N ILE A 445 -23.22 13.98 1.10
CA ILE A 445 -23.00 14.48 -0.26
C ILE A 445 -24.30 14.91 -0.90
N PHE A 446 -25.40 14.16 -0.69
CA PHE A 446 -26.72 14.55 -1.15
C PHE A 446 -27.14 15.91 -0.56
N ALA A 447 -26.93 16.13 0.73
CA ALA A 447 -27.22 17.42 1.37
C ALA A 447 -26.43 18.57 0.73
N GLY A 448 -25.12 18.36 0.50
CA GLY A 448 -24.24 19.35 -0.13
C GLY A 448 -24.64 19.69 -1.57
N THR A 449 -24.92 18.68 -2.39
CA THR A 449 -25.25 18.88 -3.80
C THR A 449 -26.68 19.37 -4.05
N ASN A 450 -27.59 19.20 -3.08
CA ASN A 450 -29.01 19.63 -3.21
C ASN A 450 -29.33 20.94 -2.49
N GLY A 451 -28.30 21.71 -2.08
CA GLY A 451 -28.45 23.08 -1.62
C GLY A 451 -28.79 23.28 -0.13
N TYR A 452 -28.81 22.23 0.68
CA TYR A 452 -29.06 22.33 2.13
C TYR A 452 -27.99 23.13 2.87
N LEU A 453 -26.79 23.25 2.27
CA LEU A 453 -25.67 24.02 2.84
C LEU A 453 -25.58 25.45 2.33
N ASP A 454 -26.29 25.81 1.26
CA ASP A 454 -26.09 27.09 0.54
C ASP A 454 -26.32 28.34 1.40
N ALA A 455 -27.24 28.26 2.37
CA ALA A 455 -27.56 29.36 3.27
C ALA A 455 -26.66 29.44 4.52
N LEU A 456 -25.86 28.39 4.79
CA LEU A 456 -25.06 28.32 6.00
C LEU A 456 -23.74 29.08 5.85
N PRO A 457 -23.20 29.69 6.93
CA PRO A 457 -21.80 30.11 6.97
C PRO A 457 -20.88 28.92 6.74
N VAL A 458 -19.73 29.12 6.07
CA VAL A 458 -18.81 28.04 5.72
C VAL A 458 -18.29 27.30 6.96
N ASP A 459 -18.00 28.01 8.03
CA ASP A 459 -17.53 27.49 9.32
C ASP A 459 -18.56 26.64 10.07
N ARG A 460 -19.84 26.71 9.69
CA ARG A 460 -20.93 25.91 10.27
C ARG A 460 -21.19 24.60 9.54
N VAL A 461 -20.60 24.37 8.36
CA VAL A 461 -20.86 23.21 7.51
C VAL A 461 -20.49 21.90 8.20
N THR A 462 -19.33 21.82 8.86
CA THR A 462 -18.91 20.61 9.57
C THR A 462 -19.77 20.33 10.81
N THR A 463 -20.24 21.37 11.50
CA THR A 463 -21.19 21.23 12.62
C THR A 463 -22.53 20.70 12.12
N TYR A 464 -23.06 21.31 11.06
CA TYR A 464 -24.29 20.85 10.41
C TYR A 464 -24.20 19.37 10.03
N GLU A 465 -23.15 18.95 9.38
CA GLU A 465 -22.95 17.54 8.99
C GLU A 465 -22.98 16.61 10.22
N THR A 466 -22.26 16.97 11.27
CA THR A 466 -22.16 16.15 12.50
C THR A 466 -23.53 16.00 13.17
N GLU A 467 -24.26 17.11 13.32
CA GLU A 467 -25.59 17.10 13.92
C GLU A 467 -26.63 16.41 13.03
N MET A 468 -26.55 16.62 11.71
CA MET A 468 -27.39 15.94 10.72
C MET A 468 -27.21 14.42 10.76
N LEU A 469 -25.97 13.91 10.78
CA LEU A 469 -25.73 12.47 10.88
C LEU A 469 -26.20 11.92 12.23
N THR A 470 -26.02 12.65 13.31
CA THR A 470 -26.55 12.26 14.62
C THR A 470 -28.08 12.16 14.58
N TYR A 471 -28.75 13.13 13.97
CA TYR A 471 -30.20 13.12 13.76
C TYR A 471 -30.66 11.95 12.88
N MET A 472 -29.93 11.66 11.81
CA MET A 472 -30.23 10.51 10.95
C MET A 472 -30.12 9.18 11.72
N HIS A 473 -29.15 9.03 12.59
CA HIS A 473 -29.01 7.84 13.44
C HIS A 473 -30.11 7.71 14.51
N SER A 474 -30.55 8.82 15.11
CA SER A 474 -31.54 8.79 16.17
C SER A 474 -32.97 8.63 15.63
N GLU A 475 -33.34 9.35 14.57
CA GLU A 475 -34.73 9.47 14.11
C GLU A 475 -34.99 8.78 12.76
N HIS A 476 -33.95 8.54 11.96
CA HIS A 476 -34.08 8.05 10.59
C HIS A 476 -33.10 6.91 10.28
N GLN A 477 -32.83 6.03 11.25
CA GLN A 477 -31.94 4.87 11.07
C GLN A 477 -32.43 3.96 9.93
N ASP A 478 -33.74 3.86 9.70
CA ASP A 478 -34.36 3.10 8.61
C ASP A 478 -33.89 3.56 7.22
N VAL A 479 -33.62 4.86 7.06
CA VAL A 479 -33.10 5.43 5.80
C VAL A 479 -31.66 4.99 5.56
N LEU A 480 -30.81 5.05 6.59
CA LEU A 480 -29.43 4.58 6.51
C LEU A 480 -29.38 3.08 6.23
N ASP A 481 -30.22 2.30 6.91
CA ASP A 481 -30.30 0.85 6.71
C ASP A 481 -30.81 0.48 5.30
N LEU A 482 -31.76 1.24 4.76
CA LEU A 482 -32.25 1.07 3.40
C LEU A 482 -31.11 1.29 2.39
N ILE A 483 -30.33 2.36 2.52
CA ILE A 483 -29.20 2.64 1.63
C ILE A 483 -28.13 1.57 1.78
N ARG A 484 -27.82 1.16 3.02
CA ARG A 484 -26.82 0.12 3.32
C ARG A 484 -27.18 -1.22 2.69
N THR A 485 -28.44 -1.62 2.82
CA THR A 485 -28.92 -2.93 2.34
C THR A 485 -29.03 -2.99 0.83
N THR A 486 -29.63 -1.95 0.23
CA THR A 486 -29.84 -1.90 -1.23
C THR A 486 -28.60 -1.50 -2.01
N LYS A 487 -27.63 -0.83 -1.35
CA LYS A 487 -26.47 -0.17 -1.96
C LYS A 487 -26.88 0.78 -3.10
N ASP A 488 -28.13 1.25 -3.07
CA ASP A 488 -28.71 2.14 -4.07
C ASP A 488 -29.37 3.35 -3.39
N PHE A 489 -29.47 4.44 -4.13
CA PHE A 489 -30.20 5.65 -3.77
C PHE A 489 -31.37 5.83 -4.73
N GLY A 490 -32.33 4.90 -4.63
CA GLY A 490 -33.58 4.90 -5.42
C GLY A 490 -34.57 5.95 -4.94
N ASP A 491 -35.74 6.03 -5.61
CA ASP A 491 -36.75 7.07 -5.33
C ASP A 491 -37.25 7.04 -3.89
N GLU A 492 -37.42 5.86 -3.29
CA GLU A 492 -37.81 5.71 -1.88
C GLU A 492 -36.74 6.28 -0.94
N ALA A 493 -35.47 5.85 -1.09
CA ALA A 493 -34.34 6.34 -0.26
C ALA A 493 -34.17 7.85 -0.42
N LYS A 494 -34.24 8.35 -1.67
CA LYS A 494 -34.17 9.78 -1.97
C LYS A 494 -35.29 10.58 -1.34
N SER A 495 -36.53 10.11 -1.44
CA SER A 495 -37.70 10.78 -0.86
C SER A 495 -37.66 10.84 0.65
N LYS A 496 -37.30 9.70 1.31
CA LYS A 496 -37.13 9.64 2.78
C LYS A 496 -35.99 10.51 3.24
N THR A 497 -34.84 10.47 2.56
CA THR A 497 -33.68 11.33 2.89
C THR A 497 -34.07 12.80 2.77
N LYS A 498 -34.76 13.20 1.69
CA LYS A 498 -35.21 14.58 1.53
C LYS A 498 -36.14 15.03 2.65
N ALA A 499 -37.13 14.20 3.00
CA ALA A 499 -38.06 14.51 4.11
C ALA A 499 -37.31 14.68 5.46
N ALA A 500 -36.34 13.81 5.74
CA ALA A 500 -35.52 13.90 6.93
C ALA A 500 -34.68 15.19 6.95
N LEU A 501 -34.02 15.53 5.85
CA LEU A 501 -33.20 16.74 5.72
C LEU A 501 -34.05 18.02 5.79
N ASP A 502 -35.24 18.03 5.22
CA ASP A 502 -36.22 19.16 5.29
C ASP A 502 -36.69 19.38 6.73
N ALA A 503 -36.86 18.30 7.52
CA ALA A 503 -37.19 18.36 8.93
C ALA A 503 -36.03 18.87 9.76
N PHE A 504 -34.83 18.33 9.53
CA PHE A 504 -33.60 18.73 10.23
C PHE A 504 -33.25 20.21 9.98
N ALA A 505 -33.37 20.68 8.73
CA ALA A 505 -33.08 22.07 8.38
C ALA A 505 -33.89 23.08 9.16
N LYS A 506 -35.16 22.73 9.55
CA LYS A 506 -36.01 23.58 10.39
C LYS A 506 -35.60 23.62 11.87
N GLN A 507 -34.89 22.57 12.31
CA GLN A 507 -34.41 22.48 13.72
C GLN A 507 -33.03 23.12 13.90
N PHE A 508 -32.21 23.07 12.86
CA PHE A 508 -30.83 23.59 12.90
C PHE A 508 -30.77 25.13 12.75
N ALA A 509 -31.82 25.79 12.36
CA ALA A 509 -31.90 27.24 12.08
C ALA A 509 -31.59 28.13 13.30
#